data_17463717ddaeb67eb85e8ab527d41ef2
#
_entry.id   17463717ddaeb67eb85e8ab527d41ef2
#
_cell.length_a   1.000
_cell.length_b   1.000
_cell.length_c   1.000
_cell.angle_alpha   90.00
_cell.angle_beta   90.00
_cell.angle_gamma   90.00
#
_symmetry.space_group_name_H-M   'P 1'
#
loop_
_entity.id
_entity.type
_entity.pdbx_description
1 polymer ?
#
loop_
_entity_poly.entity_id
_entity_poly.type
_entity_poly.pdbx_seq_one_letter_code
_entity_poly.pdbx_strand_id
1 'polypeptide(L)'
;RSLLLALAAHLPGLTLAEALHPVATPGGMLRIAATWRGPRETDPYSIGMLGFDSGARALRVLWRQRLPGRAHGLTALADGSLVVVAVRPGRWLQCYAADGPLLREIGLPDSAPRHFTGHAVSTRDGRLLLTGETDVREDRGFIGVRDAATFEELAAWPSGGIEPHDLRLDPAGALIVANGGIRRATGDRKRDLDRMESSITRLDTDTGLLLGQWRLKDPRLSLRHMAWSQGLDGRPLLGIGLQAE
;
A
#
# COMPACT_ATOMS: atom_id res chain seq x y z
N ARG A 1 -22.92 -4.37 -9.69
CA ARG A 1 -23.93 -4.76 -8.68
C ARG A 1 -23.49 -6.08 -8.08
N SER A 2 -22.66 -6.08 -7.08
CA SER A 2 -22.56 -7.15 -6.09
C SER A 2 -21.62 -6.67 -5.01
N LEU A 3 -22.19 -6.40 -3.85
CA LEU A 3 -21.48 -6.16 -2.61
C LEU A 3 -20.93 -7.51 -2.15
N LEU A 4 -19.63 -7.71 -2.16
CA LEU A 4 -19.00 -8.85 -1.49
C LEU A 4 -18.87 -8.52 -0.01
N LEU A 5 -19.81 -9.01 0.79
CA LEU A 5 -19.67 -9.13 2.23
C LEU A 5 -18.80 -10.36 2.53
N ALA A 6 -17.58 -10.15 3.02
CA ALA A 6 -16.81 -11.23 3.62
C ALA A 6 -17.30 -11.43 5.06
N LEU A 7 -18.02 -12.51 5.32
CA LEU A 7 -18.33 -13.00 6.66
C LEU A 7 -17.08 -13.65 7.25
N ALA A 8 -16.50 -13.07 8.29
CA ALA A 8 -15.48 -13.73 9.10
C ALA A 8 -16.18 -14.65 10.13
N ALA A 9 -16.03 -15.96 9.97
CA ALA A 9 -16.44 -16.95 10.96
C ALA A 9 -15.38 -17.02 12.07
N HIS A 10 -15.82 -16.96 13.34
CA HIS A 10 -15.00 -17.12 14.54
C HIS A 10 -14.51 -18.56 14.68
N LEU A 11 -13.19 -18.77 14.78
CA LEU A 11 -12.58 -19.96 15.36
C LEU A 11 -11.65 -19.54 16.50
N PRO A 12 -11.69 -20.21 17.66
CA PRO A 12 -10.89 -19.83 18.82
C PRO A 12 -9.44 -20.34 18.69
N GLY A 13 -8.47 -19.46 18.91
CA GLY A 13 -7.14 -19.85 19.33
C GLY A 13 -6.00 -19.67 18.33
N LEU A 14 -5.89 -18.53 17.61
CA LEU A 14 -4.62 -18.13 16.97
C LEU A 14 -4.48 -16.61 16.95
N THR A 15 -3.50 -16.11 17.69
CA THR A 15 -3.04 -14.73 17.62
C THR A 15 -2.26 -14.52 16.33
N LEU A 16 -2.96 -14.27 15.23
CA LEU A 16 -2.42 -13.62 14.05
C LEU A 16 -2.91 -12.17 14.11
N ALA A 17 -2.15 -11.37 14.84
CA ALA A 17 -2.27 -9.95 14.82
C ALA A 17 -1.91 -9.45 13.41
N GLU A 18 -2.66 -8.42 12.99
CA GLU A 18 -2.38 -7.49 11.89
C GLU A 18 -3.01 -7.76 10.51
N ALA A 19 -4.17 -8.39 10.46
CA ALA A 19 -5.18 -7.93 9.53
C ALA A 19 -6.00 -6.88 10.30
N LEU A 20 -6.19 -5.68 9.75
CA LEU A 20 -6.98 -4.57 10.27
C LEU A 20 -8.04 -5.03 11.28
N HIS A 21 -7.71 -5.00 12.57
CA HIS A 21 -8.73 -5.26 13.59
C HIS A 21 -9.74 -4.11 13.49
N PRO A 22 -11.02 -4.38 13.21
CA PRO A 22 -12.02 -3.36 13.42
C PRO A 22 -12.00 -3.04 14.91
N VAL A 23 -11.50 -1.86 15.28
CA VAL A 23 -11.65 -1.36 16.64
C VAL A 23 -13.15 -1.18 16.82
N ALA A 24 -13.79 -2.15 17.47
CA ALA A 24 -15.19 -2.08 17.84
C ALA A 24 -15.31 -0.92 18.84
N THR A 25 -15.87 0.19 18.40
CA THR A 25 -16.23 1.29 19.28
C THR A 25 -17.46 0.88 20.09
N PRO A 26 -17.61 1.32 21.37
CA PRO A 26 -18.82 1.11 22.12
C PRO A 26 -20.03 1.63 21.33
N GLY A 27 -20.96 0.74 20.96
CA GLY A 27 -22.11 1.07 20.14
C GLY A 27 -22.16 0.39 18.77
N GLY A 28 -21.18 -0.47 18.40
CA GLY A 28 -21.24 -1.29 17.18
C GLY A 28 -20.93 -0.54 15.88
N MET A 29 -20.32 0.65 15.94
CA MET A 29 -19.93 1.42 14.76
C MET A 29 -18.54 0.98 14.26
N LEU A 30 -18.47 0.48 13.02
CA LEU A 30 -17.21 0.18 12.33
C LEU A 30 -16.61 1.48 11.80
N ARG A 31 -15.31 1.71 12.06
CA ARG A 31 -14.55 2.83 11.49
C ARG A 31 -13.82 2.36 10.22
N ILE A 32 -13.97 3.13 9.14
CA ILE A 32 -13.39 2.82 7.83
C ILE A 32 -12.59 4.03 7.35
N ALA A 33 -11.27 3.86 7.23
CA ALA A 33 -10.43 4.85 6.58
C ALA A 33 -10.61 4.74 5.05
N ALA A 34 -10.81 5.86 4.37
CA ALA A 34 -11.04 5.87 2.93
C ALA A 34 -10.45 7.11 2.26
N THR A 35 -10.15 6.96 0.97
CA THR A 35 -9.89 8.09 0.08
C THR A 35 -10.93 8.10 -1.03
N TRP A 36 -11.42 9.28 -1.40
CA TRP A 36 -12.45 9.42 -2.43
C TRP A 36 -12.36 10.75 -3.15
N ARG A 37 -13.05 10.85 -4.27
CA ARG A 37 -13.39 12.09 -4.95
C ARG A 37 -14.90 12.26 -4.96
N GLY A 38 -15.40 13.46 -4.93
CA GLY A 38 -16.82 13.73 -5.16
C GLY A 38 -17.29 13.35 -6.56
N PRO A 39 -18.58 13.44 -6.85
CA PRO A 39 -19.18 12.95 -8.10
C PRO A 39 -18.73 13.69 -9.36
N ARG A 40 -18.26 14.93 -9.23
CA ARG A 40 -17.80 15.74 -10.37
C ARG A 40 -16.29 15.57 -10.57
N GLU A 41 -15.82 15.69 -11.81
CA GLU A 41 -14.39 15.65 -12.13
C GLU A 41 -13.57 16.77 -11.45
N THR A 42 -14.21 17.90 -11.21
CA THR A 42 -13.61 19.08 -10.54
C THR A 42 -13.61 18.97 -9.02
N ASP A 43 -14.32 17.99 -8.45
CA ASP A 43 -14.36 17.81 -7.00
C ASP A 43 -12.98 17.40 -6.46
N PRO A 44 -12.57 17.91 -5.29
CA PRO A 44 -11.27 17.59 -4.72
C PRO A 44 -11.21 16.12 -4.28
N TYR A 45 -10.01 15.55 -4.36
CA TYR A 45 -9.72 14.30 -3.68
C TYR A 45 -9.67 14.52 -2.17
N SER A 46 -10.12 13.54 -1.44
CA SER A 46 -10.22 13.61 0.02
C SER A 46 -9.74 12.30 0.65
N ILE A 47 -9.25 12.42 1.87
CA ILE A 47 -9.09 11.33 2.83
C ILE A 47 -10.03 11.56 4.00
N GLY A 48 -10.45 10.52 4.66
CA GLY A 48 -11.20 10.64 5.90
C GLY A 48 -11.52 9.34 6.57
N MET A 49 -12.21 9.47 7.68
CA MET A 49 -12.74 8.36 8.45
C MET A 49 -14.25 8.33 8.28
N LEU A 50 -14.75 7.18 7.94
CA LEU A 50 -16.18 6.90 7.84
C LEU A 50 -16.59 6.04 9.04
N GLY A 51 -17.78 6.30 9.58
CA GLY A 51 -18.43 5.46 10.58
C GLY A 51 -19.58 4.68 9.94
N PHE A 52 -19.52 3.36 9.97
CA PHE A 52 -20.61 2.51 9.54
C PHE A 52 -21.35 1.95 10.74
N ASP A 53 -22.64 2.29 10.87
CA ASP A 53 -23.56 1.75 11.86
C ASP A 53 -24.34 0.60 11.21
N SER A 54 -24.05 -0.62 11.64
CA SER A 54 -24.71 -1.81 11.10
C SER A 54 -26.18 -1.92 11.47
N GLY A 55 -26.59 -1.41 12.64
CA GLY A 55 -27.98 -1.42 13.09
C GLY A 55 -28.84 -0.44 12.30
N ALA A 56 -28.35 0.78 12.13
CA ALA A 56 -29.03 1.81 11.33
C ALA A 56 -28.77 1.67 9.81
N ARG A 57 -27.86 0.77 9.38
CA ARG A 57 -27.40 0.62 7.99
C ARG A 57 -26.97 1.96 7.38
N ALA A 58 -26.33 2.79 8.20
CA ALA A 58 -25.92 4.14 7.83
C ALA A 58 -24.41 4.28 7.78
N LEU A 59 -23.94 5.01 6.76
CA LEU A 59 -22.55 5.42 6.61
C LEU A 59 -22.49 6.94 6.78
N ARG A 60 -21.61 7.43 7.68
CA ARG A 60 -21.42 8.86 7.89
C ARG A 60 -19.94 9.21 7.87
N VAL A 61 -19.61 10.42 7.40
CA VAL A 61 -18.25 10.97 7.45
C VAL A 61 -17.99 11.45 8.87
N LEU A 62 -16.98 10.88 9.55
CA LEU A 62 -16.55 11.30 10.88
C LEU A 62 -15.61 12.52 10.78
N TRP A 63 -14.66 12.45 9.87
CA TRP A 63 -13.81 13.58 9.49
C TRP A 63 -13.35 13.45 8.03
N ARG A 64 -12.93 14.57 7.44
CA ARG A 64 -12.44 14.64 6.06
C ARG A 64 -11.39 15.72 5.93
N GLN A 65 -10.31 15.42 5.17
CA GLN A 65 -9.28 16.37 4.75
C GLN A 65 -9.14 16.35 3.23
N ARG A 66 -8.73 17.47 2.65
CA ARG A 66 -8.44 17.57 1.22
C ARG A 66 -7.05 17.02 0.94
N LEU A 67 -6.91 16.27 -0.16
CA LEU A 67 -5.64 15.76 -0.68
C LEU A 67 -5.12 16.65 -1.82
N PRO A 68 -3.78 16.71 -2.03
CA PRO A 68 -3.18 17.42 -3.16
C PRO A 68 -3.62 16.86 -4.52
N GLY A 69 -3.96 15.59 -4.58
CA GLY A 69 -4.36 14.89 -5.79
C GLY A 69 -4.91 13.49 -5.49
N ARG A 70 -4.98 12.67 -6.53
CA ARG A 70 -5.45 11.29 -6.39
C ARG A 70 -4.50 10.47 -5.53
N ALA A 71 -5.03 9.86 -4.48
CA ALA A 71 -4.34 8.82 -3.70
C ALA A 71 -4.46 7.46 -4.36
N HIS A 72 -3.51 6.55 -4.03
CA HIS A 72 -3.56 5.15 -4.40
C HIS A 72 -3.57 4.24 -3.17
N GLY A 73 -2.50 4.27 -2.37
CA GLY A 73 -2.38 3.47 -1.15
C GLY A 73 -2.83 4.22 0.09
N LEU A 74 -3.36 3.46 1.03
CA LEU A 74 -3.75 3.90 2.36
C LEU A 74 -3.32 2.83 3.35
N THR A 75 -2.50 3.20 4.34
CA THR A 75 -1.96 2.29 5.36
C THR A 75 -2.20 2.88 6.73
N ALA A 76 -2.74 2.07 7.65
CA ALA A 76 -2.80 2.44 9.06
C ALA A 76 -1.49 2.06 9.76
N LEU A 77 -0.96 2.97 10.56
CA LEU A 77 0.17 2.72 11.45
C LEU A 77 -0.31 2.21 12.81
N ALA A 78 0.61 1.69 13.62
CA ALA A 78 0.30 1.08 14.92
C ALA A 78 -0.36 2.06 15.92
N ASP A 79 -0.06 3.36 15.81
CA ASP A 79 -0.66 4.43 16.61
C ASP A 79 -2.06 4.86 16.12
N GLY A 80 -2.58 4.22 15.06
CA GLY A 80 -3.84 4.54 14.41
C GLY A 80 -3.78 5.69 13.42
N SER A 81 -2.61 6.32 13.21
CA SER A 81 -2.42 7.31 12.16
C SER A 81 -2.51 6.65 10.77
N LEU A 82 -2.80 7.46 9.75
CA LEU A 82 -3.07 7.00 8.39
C LEU A 82 -2.05 7.59 7.42
N VAL A 83 -1.27 6.73 6.79
CA VAL A 83 -0.37 7.11 5.70
C VAL A 83 -1.08 6.97 4.37
N VAL A 84 -1.06 8.02 3.58
CA VAL A 84 -1.64 8.10 2.23
C VAL A 84 -0.55 8.39 1.21
N VAL A 85 -0.51 7.60 0.15
CA VAL A 85 0.47 7.74 -0.93
C VAL A 85 -0.23 8.12 -2.23
N ALA A 86 0.34 9.10 -2.95
CA ALA A 86 -0.13 9.51 -4.27
C ALA A 86 -0.17 8.35 -5.26
N VAL A 87 -1.13 8.38 -6.19
CA VAL A 87 -1.08 7.50 -7.37
C VAL A 87 0.17 7.82 -8.19
N ARG A 88 0.79 6.80 -8.77
CA ARG A 88 1.96 6.99 -9.63
C ARG A 88 1.65 7.87 -10.87
N PRO A 89 2.60 8.63 -11.35
CA PRO A 89 3.90 8.93 -10.77
C PRO A 89 3.76 9.82 -9.53
N GLY A 90 3.77 9.19 -8.36
CA GLY A 90 3.44 9.83 -7.09
C GLY A 90 4.51 10.83 -6.64
N ARG A 91 4.10 12.05 -6.31
CA ARG A 91 5.01 13.11 -5.86
C ARG A 91 4.75 13.55 -4.43
N TRP A 92 3.78 12.95 -3.75
CA TRP A 92 3.47 13.30 -2.38
C TRP A 92 3.08 12.07 -1.55
N LEU A 93 3.34 12.16 -0.28
CA LEU A 93 2.92 11.23 0.76
C LEU A 93 2.53 12.07 1.98
N GLN A 94 1.40 11.76 2.61
CA GLN A 94 0.88 12.48 3.78
C GLN A 94 0.51 11.49 4.88
N CYS A 95 0.66 11.92 6.14
CA CYS A 95 0.23 11.20 7.32
C CYS A 95 -0.77 12.03 8.12
N TYR A 96 -1.86 11.40 8.50
CA TYR A 96 -2.94 12.00 9.27
C TYR A 96 -3.12 11.30 10.60
N ALA A 97 -3.40 12.05 11.66
CA ALA A 97 -3.83 11.47 12.92
C ALA A 97 -5.15 10.71 12.76
N ALA A 98 -5.42 9.77 13.66
CA ALA A 98 -6.65 8.97 13.65
C ALA A 98 -7.94 9.82 13.73
N ASP A 99 -7.86 11.03 14.26
CA ASP A 99 -8.94 12.02 14.41
C ASP A 99 -8.94 13.12 13.33
N GLY A 100 -7.97 13.10 12.39
CA GLY A 100 -8.03 13.88 11.16
C GLY A 100 -6.93 14.91 10.88
N PRO A 101 -6.23 15.51 11.85
CA PRO A 101 -5.16 16.46 11.58
C PRO A 101 -4.03 15.88 10.73
N LEU A 102 -3.51 16.69 9.78
CA LEU A 102 -2.29 16.38 9.06
C LEU A 102 -1.10 16.45 10.02
N LEU A 103 -0.36 15.35 10.14
CA LEU A 103 0.82 15.25 11.00
C LEU A 103 2.11 15.54 10.24
N ARG A 104 2.24 14.98 9.02
CA ARG A 104 3.46 15.04 8.21
C ARG A 104 3.13 14.97 6.73
N GLU A 105 4.00 15.54 5.93
CA GLU A 105 3.97 15.34 4.48
C GLU A 105 5.35 15.33 3.85
N ILE A 106 5.47 14.66 2.72
CA ILE A 106 6.61 14.72 1.82
C ILE A 106 6.10 15.19 0.46
N GLY A 107 6.77 16.19 -0.10
CA GLY A 107 6.66 16.56 -1.50
C GLY A 107 7.96 16.27 -2.24
N LEU A 108 7.90 15.46 -3.29
CA LEU A 108 9.05 15.23 -4.16
C LEU A 108 9.05 16.28 -5.28
N PRO A 109 10.19 16.96 -5.52
CA PRO A 109 10.30 17.89 -6.65
C PRO A 109 10.19 17.16 -7.99
N ASP A 110 9.79 17.86 -9.04
CA ASP A 110 9.67 17.27 -10.39
C ASP A 110 11.00 16.73 -10.92
N SER A 111 12.12 17.29 -10.45
CA SER A 111 13.48 16.85 -10.80
C SER A 111 13.91 15.57 -10.07
N ALA A 112 13.17 15.11 -9.04
CA ALA A 112 13.53 13.90 -8.31
C ALA A 112 13.63 12.71 -9.28
N PRO A 113 14.70 11.90 -9.18
CA PRO A 113 14.92 10.76 -10.07
C PRO A 113 13.87 9.67 -9.87
N ARG A 114 13.36 9.54 -8.64
CA ARG A 114 12.36 8.54 -8.26
C ARG A 114 11.02 9.20 -7.94
N HIS A 115 9.97 8.43 -8.10
CA HIS A 115 8.62 8.79 -7.66
C HIS A 115 7.95 7.60 -6.95
N PHE A 116 6.97 7.88 -6.11
CA PHE A 116 6.18 6.85 -5.43
C PHE A 116 5.33 6.04 -6.42
N THR A 117 5.23 4.74 -6.19
CA THR A 117 4.38 3.84 -6.98
C THR A 117 2.97 3.70 -6.40
N GLY A 118 2.76 4.16 -5.17
CA GLY A 118 1.44 4.25 -4.56
C GLY A 118 1.25 3.47 -3.27
N HIS A 119 2.18 2.61 -2.88
CA HIS A 119 2.05 1.81 -1.65
C HIS A 119 3.19 2.07 -0.66
N ALA A 120 2.85 1.91 0.62
CA ALA A 120 3.79 1.94 1.74
C ALA A 120 3.38 0.91 2.79
N VAL A 121 4.36 0.44 3.56
CA VAL A 121 4.15 -0.44 4.71
C VAL A 121 5.12 -0.05 5.84
N SER A 122 4.65 -0.10 7.09
CA SER A 122 5.52 0.07 8.26
C SER A 122 6.17 -1.26 8.64
N THR A 123 7.42 -1.22 9.12
CA THR A 123 8.03 -2.38 9.77
C THR A 123 7.27 -2.76 11.04
N ARG A 124 7.44 -4.00 11.52
CA ARG A 124 6.69 -4.49 12.70
C ARG A 124 6.93 -3.72 13.97
N ASP A 125 8.16 -3.24 14.14
CA ASP A 125 8.55 -2.41 15.27
C ASP A 125 8.10 -0.94 15.14
N GLY A 126 7.49 -0.59 14.00
CA GLY A 126 6.99 0.74 13.69
C GLY A 126 8.06 1.80 13.47
N ARG A 127 9.36 1.44 13.42
CA ARG A 127 10.45 2.42 13.28
C ARG A 127 10.64 2.90 11.85
N LEU A 128 10.38 2.06 10.86
CA LEU A 128 10.59 2.38 9.46
C LEU A 128 9.26 2.39 8.70
N LEU A 129 9.15 3.32 7.76
CA LEU A 129 8.15 3.35 6.71
C LEU A 129 8.84 3.00 5.38
N LEU A 130 8.43 1.90 4.77
CA LEU A 130 8.95 1.42 3.50
C LEU A 130 7.99 1.85 2.38
N THR A 131 8.50 2.56 1.37
CA THR A 131 7.70 3.08 0.24
C THR A 131 8.14 2.44 -1.06
N GLY A 132 7.18 2.01 -1.89
CA GLY A 132 7.46 1.60 -3.27
C GLY A 132 7.80 2.81 -4.14
N GLU A 133 8.92 2.76 -4.84
CA GLU A 133 9.40 3.85 -5.70
C GLU A 133 9.94 3.32 -7.04
N THR A 134 9.90 4.14 -8.08
CA THR A 134 10.44 3.80 -9.40
C THR A 134 11.29 4.95 -9.94
N ASP A 135 12.47 4.61 -10.44
CA ASP A 135 13.23 5.45 -11.38
C ASP A 135 12.88 5.03 -12.81
N VAL A 136 12.11 5.87 -13.51
CA VAL A 136 11.67 5.58 -14.89
C VAL A 136 12.75 5.76 -15.93
N ARG A 137 13.86 6.44 -15.61
CA ARG A 137 14.99 6.63 -16.54
C ARG A 137 15.81 5.36 -16.63
N GLU A 138 15.92 4.66 -15.50
CA GLU A 138 16.70 3.43 -15.39
C GLU A 138 15.84 2.15 -15.44
N ASP A 139 14.50 2.26 -15.52
CA ASP A 139 13.56 1.14 -15.39
C ASP A 139 13.79 0.30 -14.12
N ARG A 140 14.10 0.95 -13.01
CA ARG A 140 14.44 0.28 -11.76
C ARG A 140 13.44 0.60 -10.66
N GLY A 141 13.02 -0.45 -9.96
CA GLY A 141 12.24 -0.34 -8.75
C GLY A 141 13.12 -0.20 -7.51
N PHE A 142 12.67 0.62 -6.57
CA PHE A 142 13.30 0.87 -5.28
C PHE A 142 12.31 0.74 -4.14
N ILE A 143 12.84 0.50 -2.96
CA ILE A 143 12.17 0.65 -1.69
C ILE A 143 12.80 1.83 -0.98
N GLY A 144 12.07 2.94 -0.87
CA GLY A 144 12.47 4.06 -0.03
C GLY A 144 12.33 3.66 1.43
N VAL A 145 13.40 3.81 2.20
CA VAL A 145 13.44 3.48 3.64
C VAL A 145 13.42 4.78 4.41
N ARG A 146 12.38 5.00 5.18
CA ARG A 146 12.16 6.25 5.89
C ARG A 146 12.01 6.02 7.38
N ASP A 147 12.51 6.95 8.17
CA ASP A 147 12.14 7.02 9.58
C ASP A 147 10.63 7.24 9.70
N ALA A 148 9.92 6.39 10.44
CA ALA A 148 8.46 6.46 10.52
C ALA A 148 7.95 7.68 11.32
N ALA A 149 8.79 8.26 12.18
CA ALA A 149 8.43 9.43 12.98
C ALA A 149 8.62 10.74 12.22
N THR A 150 9.63 10.86 11.35
CA THR A 150 9.97 12.10 10.64
C THR A 150 9.66 12.05 9.15
N PHE A 151 9.59 10.85 8.55
CA PHE A 151 9.53 10.56 7.12
C PHE A 151 10.80 10.91 6.34
N GLU A 152 11.87 11.26 7.04
CA GLU A 152 13.19 11.45 6.44
C GLU A 152 13.66 10.16 5.76
N GLU A 153 14.20 10.26 4.55
CA GLU A 153 14.75 9.12 3.83
C GLU A 153 16.13 8.76 4.42
N LEU A 154 16.21 7.55 4.95
CA LEU A 154 17.43 6.99 5.55
C LEU A 154 18.25 6.20 4.53
N ALA A 155 17.56 5.51 3.60
CA ALA A 155 18.17 4.68 2.56
C ALA A 155 17.19 4.46 1.41
N ALA A 156 17.71 3.90 0.31
CA ALA A 156 16.90 3.35 -0.77
C ALA A 156 17.50 2.01 -1.21
N TRP A 157 16.70 0.96 -1.15
CA TRP A 157 17.12 -0.38 -1.57
C TRP A 157 16.56 -0.73 -2.93
N PRO A 158 17.30 -1.44 -3.79
CA PRO A 158 16.71 -2.02 -5.00
C PRO A 158 15.54 -2.96 -4.64
N SER A 159 14.40 -2.81 -5.31
CA SER A 159 13.25 -3.70 -5.07
C SER A 159 13.47 -5.12 -5.64
N GLY A 160 14.55 -5.32 -6.37
CA GLY A 160 14.82 -6.56 -7.11
C GLY A 160 13.99 -6.72 -8.39
N GLY A 161 13.30 -5.67 -8.84
CA GLY A 161 12.48 -5.71 -10.05
C GLY A 161 12.12 -4.33 -10.58
N ILE A 162 11.11 -4.29 -11.44
CA ILE A 162 10.60 -3.09 -12.10
C ILE A 162 9.19 -2.82 -11.55
N GLU A 163 8.88 -1.56 -11.24
CA GLU A 163 7.55 -1.13 -10.79
C GLU A 163 7.09 -1.90 -9.53
N PRO A 164 7.69 -1.67 -8.35
CA PRO A 164 7.21 -2.25 -7.09
C PRO A 164 5.78 -1.74 -6.83
N HIS A 165 4.80 -2.62 -7.09
CA HIS A 165 3.40 -2.23 -7.11
C HIS A 165 2.75 -2.35 -5.74
N ASP A 166 3.00 -3.41 -4.99
CA ASP A 166 2.51 -3.58 -3.62
C ASP A 166 3.60 -4.12 -2.70
N LEU A 167 3.48 -3.79 -1.43
CA LEU A 167 4.42 -4.08 -0.36
C LEU A 167 3.69 -4.74 0.80
N ARG A 168 4.17 -5.90 1.28
CA ARG A 168 3.63 -6.58 2.47
C ARG A 168 4.76 -7.14 3.31
N LEU A 169 4.62 -7.14 4.63
CA LEU A 169 5.51 -7.92 5.46
C LEU A 169 5.03 -9.38 5.50
N ASP A 170 5.96 -10.32 5.42
CA ASP A 170 5.64 -11.73 5.65
C ASP A 170 5.51 -12.04 7.16
N PRO A 171 5.03 -13.24 7.54
CA PRO A 171 4.91 -13.62 8.94
C PRO A 171 6.22 -13.62 9.74
N ALA A 172 7.38 -13.63 9.07
CA ALA A 172 8.69 -13.52 9.72
C ALA A 172 9.20 -12.06 9.81
N GLY A 173 8.50 -11.10 9.19
CA GLY A 173 8.87 -9.69 9.18
C GLY A 173 9.69 -9.24 7.97
N ALA A 174 10.01 -10.13 7.03
CA ALA A 174 10.67 -9.74 5.79
C ALA A 174 9.69 -9.05 4.84
N LEU A 175 10.20 -8.14 4.00
CA LEU A 175 9.40 -7.42 3.03
C LEU A 175 9.17 -8.26 1.77
N ILE A 176 7.92 -8.48 1.42
CA ILE A 176 7.51 -9.03 0.14
C ILE A 176 7.11 -7.89 -0.79
N VAL A 177 7.68 -7.88 -1.99
CA VAL A 177 7.41 -6.87 -3.02
C VAL A 177 6.81 -7.53 -4.25
N ALA A 178 5.64 -7.08 -4.67
CA ALA A 178 5.08 -7.42 -5.97
C ALA A 178 5.60 -6.42 -7.01
N ASN A 179 6.61 -6.79 -7.77
CA ASN A 179 7.11 -5.99 -8.88
C ASN A 179 6.24 -6.25 -10.11
N GLY A 180 5.51 -5.24 -10.58
CA GLY A 180 4.58 -5.36 -11.71
C GLY A 180 5.26 -5.61 -13.05
N GLY A 181 6.55 -5.28 -13.16
CA GLY A 181 7.38 -5.60 -14.32
C GLY A 181 7.17 -4.71 -15.54
N ILE A 182 6.32 -3.69 -15.45
CA ILE A 182 5.96 -2.82 -16.56
C ILE A 182 6.91 -1.63 -16.63
N ARG A 183 7.58 -1.47 -17.78
CA ARG A 183 8.36 -0.27 -18.08
C ARG A 183 7.43 0.89 -18.41
N ARG A 184 7.83 2.09 -17.95
CA ARG A 184 7.02 3.29 -18.15
C ARG A 184 7.85 4.44 -18.72
N ALA A 185 7.23 5.20 -19.61
CA ALA A 185 7.76 6.48 -20.09
C ALA A 185 7.23 7.62 -19.21
N THR A 186 7.72 8.83 -19.46
CA THR A 186 7.21 10.06 -18.85
C THR A 186 5.68 10.12 -18.94
N GLY A 187 5.02 10.59 -17.87
CA GLY A 187 3.56 10.64 -17.78
C GLY A 187 2.90 9.30 -17.52
N ASP A 188 3.64 8.31 -17.00
CA ASP A 188 3.13 6.97 -16.62
C ASP A 188 2.66 6.09 -17.79
N ARG A 189 2.99 6.45 -19.03
CA ARG A 189 2.61 5.66 -20.20
C ARG A 189 3.38 4.34 -20.23
N LYS A 190 2.66 3.21 -20.32
CA LYS A 190 3.25 1.87 -20.47
C LYS A 190 4.05 1.78 -21.78
N ARG A 191 5.17 1.07 -21.76
CA ARG A 191 6.00 0.77 -22.92
C ARG A 191 6.61 -0.62 -22.84
N ASP A 192 7.05 -1.15 -23.97
CA ASP A 192 7.78 -2.42 -24.08
C ASP A 192 7.07 -3.58 -23.34
N LEU A 193 5.75 -3.73 -23.56
CA LEU A 193 4.95 -4.72 -22.87
C LEU A 193 5.33 -6.17 -23.23
N ASP A 194 5.95 -6.37 -24.38
CA ASP A 194 6.58 -7.64 -24.80
C ASP A 194 7.83 -8.00 -24.00
N ARG A 195 8.36 -7.05 -23.21
CA ARG A 195 9.55 -7.19 -22.39
C ARG A 195 9.27 -6.99 -20.90
N MET A 196 8.08 -7.34 -20.47
CA MET A 196 7.70 -7.29 -19.06
C MET A 196 8.52 -8.27 -18.22
N GLU A 197 8.84 -7.87 -16.98
CA GLU A 197 9.65 -8.64 -16.04
C GLU A 197 9.02 -8.66 -14.63
N SER A 198 7.82 -9.20 -14.54
CA SER A 198 7.12 -9.32 -13.27
C SER A 198 7.82 -10.29 -12.33
N SER A 199 7.97 -9.93 -11.07
CA SER A 199 8.58 -10.79 -10.05
C SER A 199 8.03 -10.49 -8.65
N ILE A 200 8.05 -11.53 -7.80
CA ILE A 200 7.96 -11.35 -6.36
C ILE A 200 9.38 -11.36 -5.83
N THR A 201 9.71 -10.39 -5.00
CA THR A 201 10.97 -10.39 -4.26
C THR A 201 10.72 -10.41 -2.76
N ARG A 202 11.61 -11.05 -2.03
CA ARG A 202 11.65 -11.06 -0.57
C ARG A 202 12.93 -10.37 -0.13
N LEU A 203 12.79 -9.31 0.67
CA LEU A 203 13.91 -8.51 1.15
C LEU A 203 13.97 -8.57 2.68
N ASP A 204 15.17 -8.58 3.20
CA ASP A 204 15.43 -8.36 4.62
C ASP A 204 15.12 -6.92 5.00
N THR A 205 14.35 -6.68 6.06
CA THR A 205 13.90 -5.34 6.45
C THR A 205 14.93 -4.52 7.23
N ASP A 206 16.02 -5.12 7.69
CA ASP A 206 17.09 -4.40 8.37
C ASP A 206 18.19 -3.95 7.41
N THR A 207 18.47 -4.77 6.38
CA THR A 207 19.60 -4.57 5.48
C THR A 207 19.23 -4.27 4.03
N GLY A 208 17.99 -4.57 3.61
CA GLY A 208 17.56 -4.50 2.22
C GLY A 208 18.11 -5.63 1.35
N LEU A 209 18.76 -6.65 1.92
CA LEU A 209 19.30 -7.77 1.16
C LEU A 209 18.19 -8.61 0.52
N LEU A 210 18.41 -8.98 -0.74
CA LEU A 210 17.51 -9.86 -1.48
C LEU A 210 17.63 -11.31 -0.94
N LEU A 211 16.57 -11.77 -0.26
CA LEU A 211 16.47 -13.12 0.29
C LEU A 211 15.93 -14.14 -0.72
N GLY A 212 15.24 -13.68 -1.75
CA GLY A 212 14.70 -14.55 -2.79
C GLY A 212 13.92 -13.76 -3.85
N GLN A 213 13.82 -14.36 -5.05
CA GLN A 213 13.08 -13.81 -6.17
C GLN A 213 12.39 -14.94 -6.95
N TRP A 214 11.12 -14.72 -7.30
CA TRP A 214 10.31 -15.66 -8.08
C TRP A 214 9.62 -14.92 -9.22
N ARG A 215 9.51 -15.58 -10.38
CA ARG A 215 8.87 -15.03 -11.58
C ARG A 215 7.71 -15.90 -12.02
N LEU A 216 6.72 -15.29 -12.64
CA LEU A 216 5.62 -16.03 -13.27
C LEU A 216 6.11 -16.69 -14.56
N LYS A 217 5.48 -17.82 -14.94
CA LYS A 217 5.74 -18.48 -16.23
C LYS A 217 5.23 -17.66 -17.41
N ASP A 218 4.08 -17.01 -17.25
CA ASP A 218 3.53 -16.13 -18.27
C ASP A 218 4.05 -14.70 -18.08
N PRO A 219 4.92 -14.20 -18.97
CA PRO A 219 5.52 -12.86 -18.83
C PRO A 219 4.52 -11.72 -19.07
N ARG A 220 3.31 -12.00 -19.60
CA ARG A 220 2.27 -10.99 -19.84
C ARG A 220 1.47 -10.64 -18.58
N LEU A 221 1.68 -11.38 -17.51
CA LEU A 221 0.97 -11.15 -16.24
C LEU A 221 1.77 -10.20 -15.36
N SER A 222 1.17 -9.06 -15.04
CA SER A 222 1.72 -8.09 -14.10
C SER A 222 1.21 -8.37 -12.69
N LEU A 223 2.11 -8.42 -11.73
CA LEU A 223 1.79 -8.57 -10.31
C LEU A 223 1.25 -7.26 -9.75
N ARG A 224 0.15 -7.33 -9.01
CA ARG A 224 -0.54 -6.17 -8.44
C ARG A 224 -0.65 -6.30 -6.92
N HIS A 225 -1.86 -6.18 -6.39
CA HIS A 225 -2.09 -6.16 -4.95
C HIS A 225 -1.95 -7.54 -4.32
N MET A 226 -1.48 -7.56 -3.10
CA MET A 226 -1.29 -8.76 -2.30
C MET A 226 -2.14 -8.73 -1.03
N ALA A 227 -2.56 -9.90 -0.58
CA ALA A 227 -3.24 -10.07 0.71
C ALA A 227 -2.81 -11.37 1.37
N TRP A 228 -2.53 -11.31 2.67
CA TRP A 228 -2.28 -12.50 3.47
C TRP A 228 -3.58 -13.17 3.88
N SER A 229 -3.56 -14.47 3.91
CA SER A 229 -4.61 -15.35 4.41
C SER A 229 -3.99 -16.56 5.08
N GLN A 230 -4.81 -17.44 5.60
CA GLN A 230 -4.41 -18.73 6.14
C GLN A 230 -4.92 -19.84 5.23
N GLY A 231 -4.05 -20.75 4.81
CA GLY A 231 -4.43 -21.95 4.10
C GLY A 231 -5.20 -22.93 5.00
N LEU A 232 -5.87 -23.90 4.39
CA LEU A 232 -6.61 -24.93 5.13
C LEU A 232 -5.72 -25.79 6.02
N ASP A 233 -4.42 -25.84 5.73
CA ASP A 233 -3.37 -26.53 6.50
C ASP A 233 -2.77 -25.64 7.60
N GLY A 234 -3.33 -24.46 7.82
CA GLY A 234 -2.85 -23.49 8.82
C GLY A 234 -1.60 -22.71 8.41
N ARG A 235 -1.05 -22.96 7.20
CA ARG A 235 0.12 -22.20 6.72
C ARG A 235 -0.26 -20.85 6.18
N PRO A 236 0.62 -19.84 6.30
CA PRO A 236 0.42 -18.56 5.64
C PRO A 236 0.25 -18.72 4.12
N LEU A 237 -0.77 -18.10 3.56
CA LEU A 237 -1.07 -18.07 2.13
C LEU A 237 -1.05 -16.61 1.65
N LEU A 238 -0.23 -16.32 0.64
CA LEU A 238 -0.19 -15.02 -0.01
C LEU A 238 -1.01 -15.06 -1.29
N GLY A 239 -2.16 -14.39 -1.29
CA GLY A 239 -2.95 -14.15 -2.49
C GLY A 239 -2.39 -12.95 -3.25
N ILE A 240 -2.31 -13.06 -4.59
CA ILE A 240 -1.79 -11.98 -5.45
C ILE A 240 -2.75 -11.75 -6.61
N GLY A 241 -3.18 -10.49 -6.77
CA GLY A 241 -3.92 -10.06 -7.95
C GLY A 241 -3.00 -9.96 -9.17
N LEU A 242 -3.42 -10.50 -10.30
CA LEU A 242 -2.70 -10.45 -11.56
C LEU A 242 -3.49 -9.61 -12.58
N GLN A 243 -2.76 -8.86 -13.39
CA GLN A 243 -3.33 -8.11 -14.51
C GLN A 243 -2.64 -8.55 -15.80
N ALA A 244 -3.42 -8.99 -16.79
CA ALA A 244 -2.91 -9.24 -18.13
C ALA A 244 -2.70 -7.90 -18.88
N GLU A 245 -1.60 -7.81 -19.63
CA GLU A 245 -1.20 -6.62 -20.38
C GLU A 245 -1.12 -6.92 -21.88
#